data_9d5d0127212ed19ca3fc9fae20b89cc8
#
_entry.id   9d5d0127212ed19ca3fc9fae20b89cc8
#
_cell.length_a   1.000
_cell.length_b   1.000
_cell.length_c   1.000
_cell.angle_alpha   90.00
_cell.angle_beta   90.00
_cell.angle_gamma   90.00
#
_symmetry.space_group_name_H-M   'P 1'
#
loop_
_entity.id
_entity.type
_entity.pdbx_description
1 polymer ?
#
loop_
_entity_poly.entity_id
_entity_poly.type
_entity_poly.pdbx_seq_one_letter_code
_entity_poly.pdbx_strand_id
1 'polypeptide(L)'
;MNTLHFAQPWVLIALLALPVLLVLRGWPSLRRRKEGSFLFSRTAVLAAQGRTWRTWLLPLPDLVLIAALGLTVVGLARPQRLIAQEVEVEGIDIYLVLDMSGSMHAIDLDRAEIRRRERSGQPIRNRFEDAVATLKEFVARRQYDRIGMVVFAKEAYLQFPLTLDYSTILNMLDQLRLGDIDKGGTAIGNALGRALAGMKDSDTKTRIVILITDGDRRGGNISPKQAAEMAKKLGVRVFPILVGRDEKTLVPVGRDFLSGNMSYQEMEFPINPPLLQEMAQITGGEYFRAEDAGALREGLHKILDELERSRLKDATNVEHEELYHRFIWWALLLLTLQGILRATILRKFP
;
A
#
# COMPACT_ATOMS: atom_id res chain seq x y z
N MET A 1 13.37 -13.57 15.21
CA MET A 1 13.05 -14.28 16.48
C MET A 1 11.56 -14.63 16.45
N ASN A 2 11.24 -15.95 16.46
CA ASN A 2 9.85 -16.44 16.39
C ASN A 2 9.17 -16.25 17.75
N THR A 3 8.57 -15.12 18.01
CA THR A 3 7.78 -14.89 19.22
C THR A 3 6.37 -15.39 19.01
N LEU A 4 5.98 -16.42 19.77
CA LEU A 4 4.59 -16.86 19.88
C LEU A 4 3.81 -15.82 20.70
N HIS A 5 2.75 -15.29 20.11
CA HIS A 5 1.84 -14.38 20.79
C HIS A 5 0.47 -15.06 20.92
N PHE A 6 -0.23 -14.82 22.04
CA PHE A 6 -1.58 -15.34 22.25
C PHE A 6 -2.57 -14.20 22.05
N ALA A 7 -3.55 -14.39 21.15
CA ALA A 7 -4.60 -13.39 20.93
C ALA A 7 -5.51 -13.23 22.15
N GLN A 8 -5.70 -14.31 22.94
CA GLN A 8 -6.55 -14.32 24.11
C GLN A 8 -5.83 -14.94 25.32
N PRO A 9 -4.81 -14.27 25.90
CA PRO A 9 -4.00 -14.84 26.98
C PRO A 9 -4.78 -15.13 28.25
N TRP A 10 -5.87 -14.43 28.50
CA TRP A 10 -6.75 -14.66 29.68
C TRP A 10 -7.37 -16.06 29.69
N VAL A 11 -7.56 -16.71 28.53
CA VAL A 11 -8.08 -18.10 28.44
C VAL A 11 -7.13 -19.09 29.09
N LEU A 12 -5.83 -18.81 29.15
CA LEU A 12 -4.85 -19.66 29.80
C LEU A 12 -5.09 -19.81 31.31
N ILE A 13 -5.83 -18.89 31.94
CA ILE A 13 -6.22 -19.00 33.35
C ILE A 13 -7.03 -20.28 33.60
N ALA A 14 -7.78 -20.75 32.58
CA ALA A 14 -8.52 -22.01 32.67
C ALA A 14 -7.61 -23.26 32.88
N LEU A 15 -6.31 -23.17 32.56
CA LEU A 15 -5.34 -24.23 32.87
C LEU A 15 -5.22 -24.46 34.38
N LEU A 16 -5.45 -23.45 35.22
CA LEU A 16 -5.43 -23.59 36.68
C LEU A 16 -6.55 -24.52 37.20
N ALA A 17 -7.60 -24.72 36.46
CA ALA A 17 -8.67 -25.65 36.79
C ALA A 17 -8.29 -27.14 36.57
N LEU A 18 -7.28 -27.42 35.73
CA LEU A 18 -6.86 -28.80 35.40
C LEU A 18 -6.30 -29.57 36.61
N PRO A 19 -5.38 -29.03 37.44
CA PRO A 19 -4.93 -29.73 38.64
C PRO A 19 -6.06 -29.93 39.65
N VAL A 20 -7.00 -29.01 39.77
CA VAL A 20 -8.19 -29.17 40.62
C VAL A 20 -9.03 -30.35 40.14
N LEU A 21 -9.27 -30.45 38.82
CA LEU A 21 -9.97 -31.58 38.23
C LEU A 21 -9.23 -32.90 38.43
N LEU A 22 -7.89 -32.88 38.38
CA LEU A 22 -7.06 -34.07 38.65
C LEU A 22 -7.21 -34.56 40.10
N VAL A 23 -7.15 -33.63 41.07
CA VAL A 23 -7.35 -33.92 42.48
C VAL A 23 -8.74 -34.47 42.76
N LEU A 24 -9.78 -33.79 42.25
CA LEU A 24 -11.18 -34.23 42.41
C LEU A 24 -11.43 -35.61 41.79
N ARG A 25 -10.82 -35.92 40.67
CA ARG A 25 -10.97 -37.18 39.99
C ARG A 25 -10.10 -38.29 40.58
N GLY A 26 -8.95 -37.97 41.12
CA GLY A 26 -8.00 -38.87 41.79
C GLY A 26 -8.31 -39.14 43.28
N TRP A 27 -9.15 -38.35 43.95
CA TRP A 27 -9.38 -38.49 45.38
C TRP A 27 -10.31 -39.66 45.68
N PRO A 28 -9.83 -40.74 46.30
CA PRO A 28 -10.61 -41.97 46.49
C PRO A 28 -11.83 -41.81 47.41
N SER A 29 -11.83 -40.81 48.30
CA SER A 29 -12.94 -40.53 49.21
C SER A 29 -14.17 -39.94 48.52
N LEU A 30 -14.00 -39.16 47.44
CA LEU A 30 -15.10 -38.60 46.68
C LEU A 30 -15.77 -39.62 45.75
N ARG A 31 -15.01 -40.64 45.32
CA ARG A 31 -15.53 -41.80 44.57
C ARG A 31 -16.32 -42.77 45.42
N ARG A 32 -15.92 -43.00 46.66
CA ARG A 32 -16.57 -43.94 47.58
C ARG A 32 -18.06 -43.60 47.89
N ARG A 33 -18.46 -42.35 47.71
CA ARG A 33 -19.87 -41.95 47.94
C ARG A 33 -20.86 -42.38 46.84
N LYS A 34 -20.39 -42.84 45.68
CA LYS A 34 -21.23 -43.19 44.52
C LYS A 34 -21.11 -44.68 44.10
N GLU A 35 -20.13 -45.39 44.60
CA GLU A 35 -20.02 -46.82 44.32
C GLU A 35 -20.75 -47.58 45.46
N GLY A 36 -21.85 -48.26 45.11
CA GLY A 36 -22.58 -49.10 46.05
C GLY A 36 -21.60 -50.12 46.65
N SER A 37 -21.46 -50.17 47.95
CA SER A 37 -20.65 -51.13 48.67
C SER A 37 -21.40 -52.45 48.67
N PHE A 38 -20.97 -53.39 47.84
CA PHE A 38 -21.40 -54.79 48.00
C PHE A 38 -20.58 -55.46 49.11
N LEU A 39 -21.28 -55.90 50.16
CA LEU A 39 -20.68 -56.69 51.25
C LEU A 39 -20.38 -58.11 50.73
N PHE A 40 -19.12 -58.35 50.33
CA PHE A 40 -18.65 -59.68 50.03
C PHE A 40 -18.01 -60.32 51.24
N SER A 41 -18.45 -61.53 51.64
CA SER A 41 -18.00 -62.22 52.86
C SER A 41 -16.57 -62.85 52.78
N ARG A 42 -15.87 -62.71 51.63
CA ARG A 42 -14.48 -63.21 51.43
C ARG A 42 -13.54 -62.16 50.83
N THR A 43 -13.38 -61.09 51.50
CA THR A 43 -12.42 -60.02 51.09
C THR A 43 -10.95 -60.45 51.17
N ALA A 44 -10.60 -61.45 52.01
CA ALA A 44 -9.23 -61.93 52.12
C ALA A 44 -8.68 -62.61 50.85
N VAL A 45 -9.51 -63.27 50.05
CA VAL A 45 -9.07 -63.92 48.83
C VAL A 45 -8.82 -62.91 47.69
N LEU A 46 -9.56 -61.80 47.68
CA LEU A 46 -9.36 -60.71 46.69
C LEU A 46 -8.15 -59.85 47.04
N ALA A 47 -7.79 -59.71 48.31
CA ALA A 47 -6.62 -58.97 48.73
C ALA A 47 -5.28 -59.69 48.43
N ALA A 48 -5.31 -61.02 48.22
CA ALA A 48 -4.15 -61.82 47.83
C ALA A 48 -3.82 -61.80 46.34
N GLN A 49 -4.71 -61.26 45.47
CA GLN A 49 -4.40 -61.09 44.04
C GLN A 49 -3.51 -59.87 43.86
N GLY A 50 -2.26 -60.11 43.46
CA GLY A 50 -1.27 -59.07 43.20
C GLY A 50 -1.75 -58.00 42.20
N ARG A 51 -1.20 -56.78 42.26
CA ARG A 51 -1.47 -55.72 41.34
C ARG A 51 -1.15 -56.14 39.89
N THR A 52 -2.17 -56.32 39.08
CA THR A 52 -2.06 -56.62 37.68
C THR A 52 -1.62 -55.38 36.91
N TRP A 53 -0.89 -55.50 35.81
CA TRP A 53 -0.49 -54.37 34.95
C TRP A 53 -1.67 -53.48 34.59
N ARG A 54 -2.88 -54.01 34.48
CA ARG A 54 -4.12 -53.25 34.24
C ARG A 54 -4.46 -52.25 35.34
N THR A 55 -4.18 -52.58 36.63
CA THR A 55 -4.44 -51.68 37.73
C THR A 55 -3.49 -50.49 37.75
N TRP A 56 -2.28 -50.66 37.21
CA TRP A 56 -1.31 -49.60 37.05
C TRP A 56 -1.68 -48.59 35.96
N LEU A 57 -2.37 -49.05 34.89
CA LEU A 57 -2.85 -48.23 33.76
C LEU A 57 -4.21 -47.58 34.04
N LEU A 58 -4.90 -47.83 35.12
CA LEU A 58 -6.19 -47.25 35.48
C LEU A 58 -6.22 -45.68 35.45
N PRO A 59 -5.18 -44.96 35.87
CA PRO A 59 -5.15 -43.51 35.82
C PRO A 59 -4.88 -42.94 34.40
N LEU A 60 -4.39 -43.74 33.48
CA LEU A 60 -3.98 -43.29 32.15
C LEU A 60 -5.09 -42.54 31.35
N PRO A 61 -6.34 -43.07 31.28
CA PRO A 61 -7.41 -42.36 30.57
C PRO A 61 -7.75 -41.00 31.18
N ASP A 62 -7.60 -40.86 32.50
CA ASP A 62 -7.85 -39.57 33.18
C ASP A 62 -6.71 -38.56 32.91
N LEU A 63 -5.47 -39.03 32.83
CA LEU A 63 -4.32 -38.20 32.44
C LEU A 63 -4.42 -37.74 30.96
N VAL A 64 -4.80 -38.68 30.07
CA VAL A 64 -5.02 -38.35 28.63
C VAL A 64 -6.14 -37.31 28.48
N LEU A 65 -7.22 -37.43 29.26
CA LEU A 65 -8.31 -36.45 29.22
C LEU A 65 -7.82 -35.04 29.65
N ILE A 66 -7.02 -34.98 30.74
CA ILE A 66 -6.51 -33.72 31.23
C ILE A 66 -5.55 -33.09 30.22
N ALA A 67 -4.69 -33.88 29.59
CA ALA A 67 -3.82 -33.43 28.51
C ALA A 67 -4.64 -32.89 27.31
N ALA A 68 -5.69 -33.60 26.92
CA ALA A 68 -6.59 -33.14 25.85
C ALA A 68 -7.27 -31.82 26.18
N LEU A 69 -7.78 -31.66 27.41
CA LEU A 69 -8.37 -30.40 27.89
C LEU A 69 -7.35 -29.27 27.91
N GLY A 70 -6.11 -29.57 28.36
CA GLY A 70 -5.03 -28.58 28.33
C GLY A 70 -4.71 -28.08 26.92
N LEU A 71 -4.61 -29.00 25.95
CA LEU A 71 -4.41 -28.64 24.54
C LEU A 71 -5.59 -27.85 23.97
N THR A 72 -6.83 -28.18 24.39
CA THR A 72 -8.02 -27.42 23.99
C THR A 72 -7.95 -25.97 24.52
N VAL A 73 -7.58 -25.79 25.78
CA VAL A 73 -7.42 -24.45 26.38
C VAL A 73 -6.34 -23.66 25.67
N VAL A 74 -5.19 -24.28 25.37
CA VAL A 74 -4.12 -23.64 24.59
C VAL A 74 -4.60 -23.28 23.18
N GLY A 75 -5.36 -24.15 22.52
CA GLY A 75 -5.96 -23.86 21.22
C GLY A 75 -6.94 -22.69 21.26
N LEU A 76 -7.79 -22.63 22.29
CA LEU A 76 -8.74 -21.51 22.52
C LEU A 76 -8.04 -20.19 22.82
N ALA A 77 -6.83 -20.21 23.42
CA ALA A 77 -6.02 -19.02 23.64
C ALA A 77 -5.50 -18.42 22.33
N ARG A 78 -5.72 -19.08 21.16
CA ARG A 78 -5.36 -18.66 19.81
C ARG A 78 -3.89 -18.28 19.72
N PRO A 79 -2.96 -19.25 19.82
CA PRO A 79 -1.55 -19.02 19.58
C PRO A 79 -1.33 -18.54 18.14
N GLN A 80 -0.71 -17.38 18.00
CA GLN A 80 -0.41 -16.74 16.72
C GLN A 80 1.10 -16.60 16.55
N ARG A 81 1.56 -16.76 15.33
CA ARG A 81 2.93 -16.50 14.95
C ARG A 81 2.96 -15.24 14.10
N LEU A 82 3.79 -14.29 14.49
CA LEU A 82 4.10 -13.15 13.65
C LEU A 82 4.92 -13.66 12.46
N ILE A 83 4.34 -13.68 11.28
CA ILE A 83 5.11 -13.80 10.06
C ILE A 83 5.62 -12.39 9.80
N ALA A 84 6.92 -12.15 10.03
CA ALA A 84 7.57 -11.01 9.43
C ALA A 84 7.56 -11.29 7.92
N GLN A 85 6.52 -10.82 7.23
CA GLN A 85 6.61 -10.67 5.79
C GLN A 85 7.78 -9.71 5.57
N GLU A 86 8.82 -10.14 4.89
CA GLU A 86 9.74 -9.20 4.26
C GLU A 86 8.84 -8.29 3.44
N VAL A 87 8.75 -7.03 3.85
CA VAL A 87 8.00 -6.03 3.10
C VAL A 87 8.78 -5.87 1.81
N GLU A 88 8.41 -6.64 0.78
CA GLU A 88 8.84 -6.32 -0.57
C GLU A 88 8.43 -4.88 -0.80
N VAL A 89 9.42 -4.01 -0.93
CA VAL A 89 9.20 -2.61 -1.26
C VAL A 89 8.69 -2.58 -2.70
N GLU A 90 7.39 -2.85 -2.87
CA GLU A 90 6.77 -2.73 -4.19
C GLU A 90 6.93 -1.28 -4.66
N GLY A 91 7.61 -1.09 -5.80
CA GLY A 91 7.73 0.20 -6.46
C GLY A 91 6.36 0.72 -6.91
N ILE A 92 6.29 2.00 -7.19
CA ILE A 92 5.10 2.67 -7.74
C ILE A 92 5.33 2.87 -9.23
N ASP A 93 4.28 2.71 -10.03
CA ASP A 93 4.31 3.10 -11.43
C ASP A 93 3.82 4.54 -11.59
N ILE A 94 4.69 5.39 -12.09
CA ILE A 94 4.47 6.82 -12.23
C ILE A 94 4.56 7.21 -13.69
N TYR A 95 3.47 7.71 -14.28
CA TYR A 95 3.55 8.40 -15.56
C TYR A 95 3.57 9.90 -15.36
N LEU A 96 4.63 10.55 -15.85
CA LEU A 96 4.74 11.98 -15.95
C LEU A 96 4.10 12.43 -17.27
N VAL A 97 3.10 13.28 -17.19
CA VAL A 97 2.40 13.82 -18.38
C VAL A 97 2.64 15.33 -18.40
N LEU A 98 3.52 15.77 -19.30
CA LEU A 98 4.00 17.15 -19.35
C LEU A 98 3.44 17.89 -20.57
N ASP A 99 2.83 19.02 -20.30
CA ASP A 99 2.37 19.95 -21.32
C ASP A 99 3.54 20.67 -22.00
N MET A 100 3.53 20.69 -23.32
CA MET A 100 4.48 21.41 -24.17
C MET A 100 3.78 22.41 -25.10
N SER A 101 2.55 22.80 -24.76
CA SER A 101 1.78 23.80 -25.52
C SER A 101 2.42 25.19 -25.48
N GLY A 102 1.93 26.08 -26.34
CA GLY A 102 2.51 27.44 -26.46
C GLY A 102 2.46 28.26 -25.20
N SER A 103 1.50 28.03 -24.30
CA SER A 103 1.38 28.72 -23.01
C SER A 103 2.51 28.39 -22.05
N MET A 104 3.14 27.23 -22.16
CA MET A 104 4.30 26.84 -21.37
C MET A 104 5.57 27.68 -21.63
N HIS A 105 5.59 28.53 -22.67
CA HIS A 105 6.62 29.55 -22.86
C HIS A 105 6.50 30.75 -21.90
N ALA A 106 5.38 30.86 -21.21
CA ALA A 106 5.11 31.97 -20.30
C ALA A 106 6.10 32.02 -19.13
N ILE A 107 6.34 33.24 -18.66
CA ILE A 107 7.23 33.54 -17.53
C ILE A 107 6.38 34.16 -16.43
N ASP A 108 6.24 33.46 -15.30
CA ASP A 108 5.42 33.89 -14.16
C ASP A 108 6.18 34.86 -13.23
N LEU A 109 6.91 35.81 -13.83
CA LEU A 109 7.65 36.86 -13.13
C LEU A 109 7.13 38.24 -13.56
N ASP A 110 7.12 39.18 -12.62
CA ASP A 110 6.81 40.57 -12.92
C ASP A 110 7.93 41.22 -13.73
N ARG A 111 7.59 42.25 -14.53
CA ARG A 111 8.58 43.03 -15.30
C ARG A 111 9.72 43.59 -14.43
N ALA A 112 9.43 43.95 -13.16
CA ALA A 112 10.42 44.42 -12.22
C ALA A 112 11.39 43.31 -11.81
N GLU A 113 10.88 42.11 -11.55
CA GLU A 113 11.66 40.94 -11.19
C GLU A 113 12.53 40.45 -12.37
N ILE A 114 11.97 40.43 -13.58
CA ILE A 114 12.73 40.13 -14.80
C ILE A 114 13.95 41.06 -14.93
N ARG A 115 13.74 42.38 -14.85
CA ARG A 115 14.84 43.38 -14.90
C ARG A 115 15.85 43.18 -13.78
N ARG A 116 15.41 42.76 -12.58
CA ARG A 116 16.30 42.51 -11.46
C ARG A 116 17.19 41.30 -11.76
N ARG A 117 16.62 40.19 -12.26
CA ARG A 117 17.34 38.98 -12.62
C ARG A 117 18.31 39.21 -13.79
N GLU A 118 17.89 39.96 -14.80
CA GLU A 118 18.78 40.34 -15.92
C GLU A 118 20.03 41.07 -15.41
N ARG A 119 19.85 42.04 -14.48
CA ARG A 119 20.97 42.80 -13.89
C ARG A 119 21.87 41.95 -13.00
N SER A 120 21.32 40.96 -12.31
CA SER A 120 22.07 40.06 -11.43
C SER A 120 22.63 38.83 -12.14
N GLY A 121 22.37 38.66 -13.43
CA GLY A 121 22.78 37.46 -14.19
C GLY A 121 22.08 36.20 -13.76
N GLN A 122 20.96 36.30 -13.05
CA GLN A 122 20.18 35.13 -12.66
C GLN A 122 19.36 34.61 -13.82
N PRO A 123 19.18 33.27 -13.94
CA PRO A 123 18.43 32.68 -15.04
C PRO A 123 16.96 33.05 -14.95
N ILE A 124 16.38 33.44 -16.07
CA ILE A 124 14.96 33.64 -16.26
C ILE A 124 14.45 32.38 -16.97
N ARG A 125 13.58 31.65 -16.29
CA ARG A 125 13.00 30.40 -16.80
C ARG A 125 11.53 30.60 -17.11
N ASN A 126 11.06 29.89 -18.13
CA ASN A 126 9.64 29.79 -18.44
C ASN A 126 9.01 28.60 -17.66
N ARG A 127 7.67 28.46 -17.71
CA ARG A 127 6.92 27.39 -17.02
C ARG A 127 7.45 26.00 -17.35
N PHE A 128 7.78 25.74 -18.61
CA PHE A 128 8.31 24.46 -19.05
C PHE A 128 9.69 24.17 -18.45
N GLU A 129 10.60 25.12 -18.49
CA GLU A 129 11.95 24.98 -17.93
C GLU A 129 11.91 24.74 -16.42
N ASP A 130 11.02 25.44 -15.71
CA ASP A 130 10.79 25.23 -14.28
C ASP A 130 10.17 23.86 -14.00
N ALA A 131 9.23 23.41 -14.82
CA ALA A 131 8.64 22.07 -14.72
C ALA A 131 9.69 20.97 -14.95
N VAL A 132 10.49 21.06 -16.02
CA VAL A 132 11.56 20.10 -16.31
C VAL A 132 12.60 20.08 -15.20
N ALA A 133 13.05 21.23 -14.69
CA ALA A 133 14.00 21.30 -13.58
C ALA A 133 13.47 20.62 -12.32
N THR A 134 12.20 20.86 -11.99
CA THR A 134 11.55 20.24 -10.82
C THR A 134 11.34 18.74 -11.02
N LEU A 135 10.97 18.29 -12.23
CA LEU A 135 10.85 16.86 -12.55
C LEU A 135 12.19 16.14 -12.46
N LYS A 136 13.29 16.80 -12.84
CA LYS A 136 14.64 16.21 -12.68
C LYS A 136 14.98 15.99 -11.20
N GLU A 137 14.69 16.96 -10.34
CA GLU A 137 14.87 16.81 -8.89
C GLU A 137 13.99 15.70 -8.32
N PHE A 138 12.75 15.60 -8.82
CA PHE A 138 11.81 14.54 -8.44
C PHE A 138 12.35 13.15 -8.80
N VAL A 139 12.79 12.95 -10.05
CA VAL A 139 13.31 11.67 -10.55
C VAL A 139 14.58 11.26 -9.81
N ALA A 140 15.50 12.22 -9.57
CA ALA A 140 16.76 11.96 -8.90
C ALA A 140 16.62 11.42 -7.45
N ARG A 141 15.47 11.62 -6.84
CA ARG A 141 15.15 11.13 -5.48
C ARG A 141 14.48 9.76 -5.45
N ARG A 142 14.21 9.13 -6.60
CA ARG A 142 13.54 7.82 -6.68
C ARG A 142 14.56 6.69 -6.69
N GLN A 143 14.18 5.53 -6.15
CA GLN A 143 15.06 4.36 -6.10
C GLN A 143 14.41 3.08 -6.61
N TYR A 144 13.08 2.93 -6.44
CA TYR A 144 12.39 1.68 -6.76
C TYR A 144 11.14 1.88 -7.62
N ASP A 145 10.83 3.13 -8.00
CA ASP A 145 9.63 3.47 -8.74
C ASP A 145 9.90 3.45 -10.25
N ARG A 146 9.04 2.78 -11.03
CA ARG A 146 9.13 2.84 -12.48
C ARG A 146 8.50 4.14 -12.98
N ILE A 147 9.25 4.88 -13.76
CA ILE A 147 8.81 6.17 -14.32
C ILE A 147 8.69 6.06 -15.82
N GLY A 148 7.54 6.47 -16.36
CA GLY A 148 7.31 6.69 -17.77
C GLY A 148 6.97 8.15 -18.03
N MET A 149 7.05 8.60 -19.29
CA MET A 149 6.73 9.97 -19.65
C MET A 149 5.95 10.07 -20.95
N VAL A 150 4.94 10.91 -20.92
CA VAL A 150 4.18 11.38 -22.07
C VAL A 150 4.32 12.89 -22.15
N VAL A 151 4.67 13.40 -23.31
CA VAL A 151 4.62 14.83 -23.60
C VAL A 151 3.45 15.13 -24.53
N PHE A 152 2.84 16.29 -24.38
CA PHE A 152 1.69 16.62 -25.22
C PHE A 152 1.56 18.12 -25.47
N ALA A 153 0.91 18.42 -26.57
CA ALA A 153 0.36 19.71 -26.92
C ALA A 153 -0.90 19.46 -27.77
N LYS A 154 -0.88 19.68 -29.06
CA LYS A 154 -1.97 19.32 -29.98
C LYS A 154 -2.20 17.81 -30.03
N GLU A 155 -1.14 17.03 -29.94
CA GLU A 155 -1.14 15.56 -29.86
C GLU A 155 -0.29 15.08 -28.68
N ALA A 156 -0.43 13.79 -28.35
CA ALA A 156 0.27 13.18 -27.23
C ALA A 156 1.29 12.12 -27.71
N TYR A 157 2.53 12.24 -27.24
CA TYR A 157 3.64 11.37 -27.62
C TYR A 157 4.22 10.67 -26.38
N LEU A 158 4.44 9.35 -26.52
CA LEU A 158 5.17 8.61 -25.53
C LEU A 158 6.66 8.95 -25.64
N GLN A 159 7.20 9.63 -24.65
CA GLN A 159 8.62 9.99 -24.62
C GLN A 159 9.48 8.79 -24.25
N PHE A 160 9.06 8.07 -23.19
CA PHE A 160 9.64 6.78 -22.80
C PHE A 160 8.64 5.96 -21.98
N PRO A 161 8.70 4.61 -22.08
CA PRO A 161 7.86 3.71 -21.29
C PRO A 161 8.31 3.67 -19.82
N LEU A 162 7.57 2.95 -18.98
CA LEU A 162 7.93 2.70 -17.58
C LEU A 162 9.30 2.02 -17.48
N THR A 163 10.24 2.65 -16.78
CA THR A 163 11.60 2.16 -16.58
C THR A 163 12.16 2.56 -15.21
N LEU A 164 13.16 1.82 -14.74
CA LEU A 164 13.95 2.13 -13.54
C LEU A 164 15.29 2.82 -13.91
N ASP A 165 15.57 3.04 -15.19
CA ASP A 165 16.80 3.69 -15.63
C ASP A 165 16.68 5.22 -15.49
N TYR A 166 16.89 5.69 -14.27
CA TYR A 166 16.81 7.12 -13.95
C TYR A 166 17.87 7.96 -14.70
N SER A 167 19.01 7.36 -15.03
CA SER A 167 20.07 8.06 -15.79
C SER A 167 19.60 8.40 -17.20
N THR A 168 18.97 7.46 -17.87
CA THR A 168 18.35 7.68 -19.18
C THR A 168 17.19 8.68 -19.10
N ILE A 169 16.34 8.60 -18.07
CA ILE A 169 15.26 9.56 -17.85
C ILE A 169 15.79 10.98 -17.70
N LEU A 170 16.81 11.19 -16.85
CA LEU A 170 17.41 12.51 -16.62
C LEU A 170 18.02 13.07 -17.91
N ASN A 171 18.73 12.25 -18.69
CA ASN A 171 19.29 12.64 -19.98
C ASN A 171 18.21 13.03 -20.99
N MET A 172 17.08 12.29 -21.03
CA MET A 172 15.96 12.63 -21.91
C MET A 172 15.28 13.93 -21.48
N LEU A 173 15.09 14.17 -20.18
CA LEU A 173 14.56 15.42 -19.65
C LEU A 173 15.46 16.61 -20.01
N ASP A 174 16.79 16.43 -20.04
CA ASP A 174 17.73 17.49 -20.45
C ASP A 174 17.66 17.84 -21.94
N GLN A 175 17.21 16.90 -22.77
CA GLN A 175 17.09 17.09 -24.21
C GLN A 175 15.76 17.71 -24.63
N LEU A 176 14.71 17.64 -23.79
CA LEU A 176 13.41 18.20 -24.12
C LEU A 176 13.46 19.71 -24.36
N ARG A 177 12.87 20.14 -25.46
CA ARG A 177 12.75 21.56 -25.82
C ARG A 177 11.33 21.89 -26.26
N LEU A 178 10.84 23.05 -25.84
CA LEU A 178 9.59 23.59 -26.38
C LEU A 178 9.74 23.79 -27.89
N GLY A 179 8.84 23.17 -28.65
CA GLY A 179 8.88 23.20 -30.11
C GLY A 179 9.26 21.89 -30.77
N ASP A 180 9.66 20.88 -30.01
CA ASP A 180 9.89 19.53 -30.52
C ASP A 180 8.61 18.90 -31.05
N ILE A 181 7.44 19.39 -30.58
CA ILE A 181 6.10 18.98 -31.03
C ILE A 181 5.25 20.21 -31.40
N ASP A 182 4.19 20.00 -32.19
CA ASP A 182 3.26 21.07 -32.63
C ASP A 182 2.54 21.69 -31.43
N LYS A 183 2.78 22.97 -31.17
CA LYS A 183 2.31 23.74 -30.01
C LYS A 183 0.84 24.15 -30.08
N GLY A 184 0.13 23.85 -31.17
CA GLY A 184 -1.15 24.44 -31.55
C GLY A 184 -2.37 23.96 -30.77
N GLY A 185 -2.21 23.33 -29.62
CA GLY A 185 -3.34 22.81 -28.83
C GLY A 185 -2.92 22.24 -27.49
N THR A 186 -3.91 21.74 -26.73
CA THR A 186 -3.72 21.15 -25.40
C THR A 186 -4.63 19.93 -25.25
N ALA A 187 -4.17 18.76 -25.75
CA ALA A 187 -4.95 17.53 -25.84
C ALA A 187 -4.81 16.66 -24.55
N ILE A 188 -5.25 17.20 -23.42
CA ILE A 188 -5.13 16.58 -22.08
C ILE A 188 -5.68 15.15 -22.06
N GLY A 189 -6.88 14.93 -22.65
CA GLY A 189 -7.52 13.62 -22.65
C GLY A 189 -6.74 12.57 -23.45
N ASN A 190 -6.16 12.95 -24.58
CA ASN A 190 -5.29 12.06 -25.37
C ASN A 190 -4.00 11.73 -24.61
N ALA A 191 -3.42 12.71 -23.93
CA ALA A 191 -2.21 12.54 -23.14
C ALA A 191 -2.43 11.55 -21.98
N LEU A 192 -3.51 11.72 -21.23
CA LEU A 192 -3.89 10.79 -20.16
C LEU A 192 -4.18 9.40 -20.74
N GLY A 193 -4.92 9.29 -21.84
CA GLY A 193 -5.17 8.03 -22.51
C GLY A 193 -3.89 7.31 -22.96
N ARG A 194 -2.88 8.06 -23.42
CA ARG A 194 -1.57 7.50 -23.80
C ARG A 194 -0.80 6.95 -22.59
N ALA A 195 -0.81 7.67 -21.47
CA ALA A 195 -0.21 7.23 -20.21
C ALA A 195 -0.90 5.96 -19.67
N LEU A 196 -2.24 5.93 -19.70
CA LEU A 196 -3.03 4.77 -19.27
C LEU A 196 -2.76 3.54 -20.14
N ALA A 197 -2.57 3.71 -21.45
CA ALA A 197 -2.19 2.61 -22.33
C ALA A 197 -0.84 2.00 -21.95
N GLY A 198 0.12 2.82 -21.50
CA GLY A 198 1.42 2.34 -21.00
C GLY A 198 1.36 1.64 -19.63
N MET A 199 0.26 1.80 -18.87
CA MET A 199 0.04 1.16 -17.58
C MET A 199 -0.86 -0.08 -17.64
N LYS A 200 -1.43 -0.39 -18.79
CA LYS A 200 -2.46 -1.44 -18.94
C LYS A 200 -1.98 -2.81 -18.45
N ASP A 201 -0.72 -3.14 -18.75
CA ASP A 201 -0.11 -4.44 -18.46
C ASP A 201 0.78 -4.39 -17.20
N SER A 202 0.58 -3.36 -16.37
CA SER A 202 1.32 -3.22 -15.11
C SER A 202 0.66 -4.02 -13.99
N ASP A 203 1.45 -4.86 -13.31
CA ASP A 203 1.03 -5.65 -12.14
C ASP A 203 1.20 -4.90 -10.81
N THR A 204 1.73 -3.67 -10.85
CA THR A 204 1.99 -2.87 -9.64
C THR A 204 0.67 -2.44 -8.99
N LYS A 205 0.56 -2.60 -7.67
CA LYS A 205 -0.64 -2.22 -6.91
C LYS A 205 -0.94 -0.72 -6.95
N THR A 206 0.12 0.10 -6.93
CA THR A 206 -0.02 1.56 -6.93
C THR A 206 0.43 2.14 -8.26
N ARG A 207 -0.52 2.72 -9.00
CA ARG A 207 -0.32 3.33 -10.31
C ARG A 207 -0.83 4.75 -10.29
N ILE A 208 0.01 5.70 -10.70
CA ILE A 208 -0.34 7.12 -10.71
C ILE A 208 0.06 7.82 -11.99
N VAL A 209 -0.67 8.86 -12.31
CA VAL A 209 -0.32 9.83 -13.35
C VAL A 209 -0.19 11.20 -12.72
N ILE A 210 0.95 11.85 -12.92
CA ILE A 210 1.18 13.25 -12.56
C ILE A 210 1.03 14.07 -13.83
N LEU A 211 -0.04 14.85 -13.92
CA LEU A 211 -0.35 15.69 -15.08
C LEU A 211 0.07 17.13 -14.78
N ILE A 212 1.04 17.64 -15.52
CA ILE A 212 1.53 19.02 -15.39
C ILE A 212 1.08 19.81 -16.62
N THR A 213 0.22 20.78 -16.41
CA THR A 213 -0.33 21.63 -17.47
C THR A 213 -0.62 23.03 -16.94
N ASP A 214 -0.61 24.03 -17.79
CA ASP A 214 -0.96 25.41 -17.45
C ASP A 214 -2.27 25.88 -18.10
N GLY A 215 -2.95 25.00 -18.84
CA GLY A 215 -4.01 25.41 -19.72
C GLY A 215 -5.33 24.69 -19.60
N ASP A 216 -6.27 25.21 -20.37
CA ASP A 216 -7.54 24.59 -20.65
C ASP A 216 -7.40 23.63 -21.85
N ARG A 217 -8.35 22.69 -21.93
CA ARG A 217 -8.42 21.78 -23.08
C ARG A 217 -8.60 22.55 -24.39
N ARG A 218 -7.67 22.39 -25.34
CA ARG A 218 -7.76 22.93 -26.70
C ARG A 218 -7.47 21.83 -27.72
N GLY A 219 -8.43 20.92 -27.93
CA GLY A 219 -8.31 19.82 -28.91
C GLY A 219 -8.34 18.44 -28.29
N GLY A 220 -7.88 17.46 -29.06
CA GLY A 220 -7.90 16.05 -28.69
C GLY A 220 -9.24 15.35 -28.94
N ASN A 221 -9.17 14.06 -29.27
CA ASN A 221 -10.34 13.22 -29.58
C ASN A 221 -11.02 12.68 -28.31
N ILE A 222 -10.25 12.53 -27.23
CA ILE A 222 -10.71 12.04 -25.93
C ILE A 222 -10.94 13.24 -25.00
N SER A 223 -12.12 13.31 -24.37
CA SER A 223 -12.34 14.36 -23.38
C SER A 223 -11.55 14.04 -22.08
N PRO A 224 -11.04 15.07 -21.36
CA PRO A 224 -10.33 14.86 -20.11
C PRO A 224 -11.15 14.05 -19.08
N LYS A 225 -12.46 14.30 -19.01
CA LYS A 225 -13.38 13.56 -18.13
C LYS A 225 -13.47 12.07 -18.51
N GLN A 226 -13.64 11.76 -19.81
CA GLN A 226 -13.65 10.37 -20.29
C GLN A 226 -12.32 9.67 -19.97
N ALA A 227 -11.18 10.34 -20.14
CA ALA A 227 -9.88 9.80 -19.79
C ALA A 227 -9.74 9.56 -18.28
N ALA A 228 -10.26 10.46 -17.43
CA ALA A 228 -10.30 10.28 -15.97
C ALA A 228 -11.19 9.09 -15.56
N GLU A 229 -12.35 8.91 -16.22
CA GLU A 229 -13.20 7.73 -15.97
C GLU A 229 -12.51 6.42 -16.37
N MET A 230 -11.74 6.43 -17.45
CA MET A 230 -10.90 5.29 -17.85
C MET A 230 -9.80 5.01 -16.79
N ALA A 231 -9.13 6.06 -16.30
CA ALA A 231 -8.13 5.96 -15.24
C ALA A 231 -8.72 5.30 -13.99
N LYS A 232 -9.90 5.76 -13.55
CA LYS A 232 -10.63 5.18 -12.43
C LYS A 232 -10.91 3.69 -12.62
N LYS A 233 -11.38 3.28 -13.80
CA LYS A 233 -11.66 1.86 -14.11
C LYS A 233 -10.39 1.00 -14.07
N LEU A 234 -9.25 1.56 -14.41
CA LEU A 234 -7.95 0.89 -14.35
C LEU A 234 -7.30 0.97 -12.96
N GLY A 235 -7.91 1.64 -11.98
CA GLY A 235 -7.34 1.84 -10.65
C GLY A 235 -6.12 2.78 -10.66
N VAL A 236 -6.03 3.70 -11.63
CA VAL A 236 -4.96 4.69 -11.75
C VAL A 236 -5.43 6.01 -11.15
N ARG A 237 -4.70 6.54 -10.18
CA ARG A 237 -4.98 7.87 -9.62
C ARG A 237 -4.28 8.95 -10.44
N VAL A 238 -4.96 10.05 -10.67
CA VAL A 238 -4.43 11.18 -11.45
C VAL A 238 -4.25 12.38 -10.50
N PHE A 239 -3.06 12.96 -10.52
CA PHE A 239 -2.68 14.13 -9.75
C PHE A 239 -2.40 15.29 -10.71
N PRO A 240 -3.42 16.10 -11.03
CA PRO A 240 -3.24 17.25 -11.89
C PRO A 240 -2.56 18.38 -11.11
N ILE A 241 -1.52 18.96 -11.71
CA ILE A 241 -0.81 20.13 -11.21
C ILE A 241 -1.00 21.26 -12.23
N LEU A 242 -1.74 22.29 -11.86
CA LEU A 242 -1.87 23.50 -12.67
C LEU A 242 -0.65 24.38 -12.41
N VAL A 243 0.13 24.65 -13.46
CA VAL A 243 1.32 25.51 -13.38
C VAL A 243 0.97 26.92 -13.88
N GLY A 244 1.42 27.92 -13.16
CA GLY A 244 1.25 29.31 -13.54
C GLY A 244 0.43 30.13 -12.54
N ARG A 245 0.77 31.42 -12.46
CA ARG A 245 0.19 32.37 -11.49
C ARG A 245 -1.16 32.89 -11.95
N ASP A 246 -1.20 33.46 -13.15
CA ASP A 246 -2.33 34.20 -13.68
C ASP A 246 -2.60 33.84 -15.15
N GLU A 247 -3.80 34.21 -15.63
CA GLU A 247 -4.17 34.10 -17.05
C GLU A 247 -3.34 35.07 -17.93
N LYS A 248 -3.01 36.27 -17.39
CA LYS A 248 -2.17 37.26 -18.05
C LYS A 248 -0.72 37.12 -17.63
N THR A 249 0.13 36.81 -18.57
CA THR A 249 1.52 36.48 -18.29
C THR A 249 2.44 36.98 -19.37
N LEU A 250 3.73 37.13 -19.07
CA LEU A 250 4.74 37.60 -19.99
C LEU A 250 5.32 36.44 -20.81
N VAL A 251 5.38 36.65 -22.14
CA VAL A 251 5.96 35.68 -23.07
C VAL A 251 7.13 36.32 -23.80
N PRO A 252 8.29 35.66 -23.90
CA PRO A 252 9.41 36.19 -24.70
C PRO A 252 9.05 36.09 -26.19
N VAL A 253 9.11 37.24 -26.89
CA VAL A 253 8.74 37.32 -28.32
C VAL A 253 9.97 37.45 -29.22
N GLY A 254 11.13 37.74 -28.66
CA GLY A 254 12.38 37.89 -29.39
C GLY A 254 13.31 38.90 -28.75
N ARG A 255 14.48 39.14 -29.36
CA ARG A 255 15.40 40.18 -28.92
C ARG A 255 15.15 41.46 -29.70
N ASP A 256 15.07 42.55 -28.98
CA ASP A 256 15.01 43.90 -29.57
C ASP A 256 16.29 44.14 -30.36
N PHE A 257 16.16 44.50 -31.62
CA PHE A 257 17.28 44.68 -32.55
C PHE A 257 18.20 45.85 -32.12
N LEU A 258 17.67 46.86 -31.45
CA LEU A 258 18.43 48.06 -31.04
C LEU A 258 19.14 47.90 -29.70
N SER A 259 18.46 47.26 -28.73
CA SER A 259 18.97 47.12 -27.36
C SER A 259 19.64 45.76 -27.09
N GLY A 260 19.40 44.76 -27.95
CA GLY A 260 19.84 43.38 -27.73
C GLY A 260 19.15 42.65 -26.58
N ASN A 261 18.25 43.35 -25.86
CA ASN A 261 17.52 42.81 -24.73
C ASN A 261 16.35 41.92 -25.19
N MET A 262 15.94 40.96 -24.36
CA MET A 262 14.74 40.15 -24.62
C MET A 262 13.50 41.06 -24.52
N SER A 263 12.64 41.01 -25.52
CA SER A 263 11.35 41.66 -25.54
C SER A 263 10.26 40.74 -25.03
N TYR A 264 9.43 41.24 -24.11
CA TYR A 264 8.34 40.47 -23.50
C TYR A 264 7.00 41.07 -23.83
N GLN A 265 6.08 40.28 -24.31
CA GLN A 265 4.70 40.66 -24.59
C GLN A 265 3.78 40.04 -23.56
N GLU A 266 2.81 40.80 -23.09
CA GLU A 266 1.74 40.28 -22.23
C GLU A 266 0.75 39.53 -23.11
N MET A 267 0.52 38.24 -22.76
CA MET A 267 -0.42 37.35 -23.42
C MET A 267 -1.38 36.75 -22.39
N GLU A 268 -2.58 36.43 -22.84
CA GLU A 268 -3.62 35.83 -22.00
C GLU A 268 -3.83 34.39 -22.40
N PHE A 269 -3.71 33.50 -21.39
CA PHE A 269 -3.93 32.06 -21.55
C PHE A 269 -5.04 31.63 -20.60
N PRO A 270 -6.19 31.15 -21.13
CA PRO A 270 -7.26 30.68 -20.25
C PRO A 270 -6.83 29.44 -19.48
N ILE A 271 -7.18 29.42 -18.21
CA ILE A 271 -6.96 28.31 -17.28
C ILE A 271 -8.30 27.73 -16.88
N ASN A 272 -8.35 26.42 -16.60
CA ASN A 272 -9.57 25.73 -16.17
C ASN A 272 -9.35 24.84 -14.95
N PRO A 273 -9.15 25.46 -13.76
CA PRO A 273 -8.98 24.69 -12.51
C PRO A 273 -10.13 23.71 -12.21
N PRO A 274 -11.43 24.05 -12.47
CA PRO A 274 -12.53 23.13 -12.24
C PRO A 274 -12.40 21.80 -13.00
N LEU A 275 -11.91 21.84 -14.25
CA LEU A 275 -11.70 20.64 -15.05
C LEU A 275 -10.65 19.71 -14.40
N LEU A 276 -9.54 20.26 -13.96
CA LEU A 276 -8.47 19.50 -13.31
C LEU A 276 -8.89 18.97 -11.95
N GLN A 277 -9.66 19.73 -11.18
CA GLN A 277 -10.26 19.29 -9.91
C GLN A 277 -11.23 18.13 -10.13
N GLU A 278 -12.09 18.21 -11.17
CA GLU A 278 -13.01 17.11 -11.52
C GLU A 278 -12.24 15.84 -11.87
N MET A 279 -11.16 15.94 -12.65
CA MET A 279 -10.31 14.79 -13.00
C MET A 279 -9.70 14.13 -11.75
N ALA A 280 -9.17 14.93 -10.81
CA ALA A 280 -8.63 14.43 -9.55
C ALA A 280 -9.71 13.72 -8.74
N GLN A 281 -10.88 14.32 -8.56
CA GLN A 281 -12.01 13.74 -7.82
C GLN A 281 -12.50 12.42 -8.42
N ILE A 282 -12.63 12.32 -9.74
CA ILE A 282 -13.06 11.10 -10.43
C ILE A 282 -12.11 9.94 -10.12
N THR A 283 -10.80 10.19 -10.10
CA THR A 283 -9.75 9.18 -9.99
C THR A 283 -9.29 8.91 -8.56
N GLY A 284 -9.75 9.70 -7.58
CA GLY A 284 -9.32 9.63 -6.19
C GLY A 284 -7.91 10.17 -5.96
N GLY A 285 -7.43 11.04 -6.85
CA GLY A 285 -6.22 11.83 -6.67
C GLY A 285 -6.50 13.20 -6.06
N GLU A 286 -5.47 14.04 -6.01
CA GLU A 286 -5.55 15.41 -5.49
C GLU A 286 -5.08 16.41 -6.55
N TYR A 287 -5.75 17.57 -6.62
CA TYR A 287 -5.38 18.68 -7.49
C TYR A 287 -4.45 19.64 -6.76
N PHE A 288 -3.40 20.08 -7.44
CA PHE A 288 -2.44 21.07 -6.93
C PHE A 288 -2.37 22.29 -7.85
N ARG A 289 -2.14 23.45 -7.26
CA ARG A 289 -1.82 24.68 -7.98
C ARG A 289 -0.39 25.09 -7.66
N ALA A 290 0.42 25.29 -8.68
CA ALA A 290 1.81 25.68 -8.58
C ALA A 290 2.02 27.03 -9.27
N GLU A 291 2.11 28.10 -8.49
CA GLU A 291 2.30 29.47 -8.99
C GLU A 291 3.77 29.76 -9.33
N ASP A 292 4.68 28.91 -8.85
CA ASP A 292 6.11 28.96 -9.11
C ASP A 292 6.77 27.57 -8.99
N ALA A 293 8.05 27.48 -9.29
CA ALA A 293 8.81 26.22 -9.19
C ALA A 293 8.87 25.66 -7.76
N GLY A 294 8.79 26.52 -6.74
CA GLY A 294 8.76 26.09 -5.32
C GLY A 294 7.46 25.40 -4.98
N ALA A 295 6.32 25.97 -5.38
CA ALA A 295 5.00 25.39 -5.20
C ALA A 295 4.84 24.07 -5.99
N LEU A 296 5.41 23.99 -7.20
CA LEU A 296 5.43 22.75 -7.99
C LEU A 296 6.22 21.64 -7.26
N ARG A 297 7.38 21.96 -6.72
CA ARG A 297 8.20 21.02 -5.93
C ARG A 297 7.44 20.55 -4.68
N GLU A 298 6.79 21.46 -3.97
CA GLU A 298 5.98 21.13 -2.78
C GLU A 298 4.81 20.20 -3.13
N GLY A 299 4.10 20.47 -4.24
CA GLY A 299 3.03 19.62 -4.74
C GLY A 299 3.52 18.21 -5.04
N LEU A 300 4.65 18.06 -5.73
CA LEU A 300 5.25 16.75 -6.01
C LEU A 300 5.67 16.02 -4.73
N HIS A 301 6.22 16.74 -3.72
CA HIS A 301 6.54 16.12 -2.43
C HIS A 301 5.30 15.64 -1.69
N LYS A 302 4.21 16.43 -1.66
CA LYS A 302 2.96 16.02 -1.02
C LYS A 302 2.37 14.75 -1.64
N ILE A 303 2.40 14.65 -2.97
CA ILE A 303 1.97 13.43 -3.67
C ILE A 303 2.78 12.22 -3.17
N LEU A 304 4.10 12.36 -3.07
CA LEU A 304 4.97 11.27 -2.62
C LEU A 304 4.72 10.90 -1.16
N ASP A 305 4.62 11.88 -0.27
CA ASP A 305 4.36 11.65 1.16
C ASP A 305 3.02 10.90 1.36
N GLU A 306 2.00 11.24 0.57
CA GLU A 306 0.71 10.53 0.59
C GLU A 306 0.88 9.06 0.18
N LEU A 307 1.64 8.82 -0.88
CA LEU A 307 1.90 7.48 -1.41
C LEU A 307 2.72 6.64 -0.43
N GLU A 308 3.77 7.20 0.16
CA GLU A 308 4.60 6.53 1.16
C GLU A 308 3.81 6.20 2.43
N ARG A 309 2.94 7.10 2.89
CA ARG A 309 2.02 6.82 4.01
C ARG A 309 1.04 5.70 3.71
N SER A 310 0.54 5.62 2.48
CA SER A 310 -0.34 4.53 2.04
C SER A 310 0.40 3.20 2.07
N ARG A 311 1.63 3.15 1.55
CA ARG A 311 2.52 1.96 1.56
C ARG A 311 2.81 1.48 2.99
N LEU A 312 3.12 2.41 3.90
CA LEU A 312 3.39 2.07 5.31
C LEU A 312 2.15 1.49 6.01
N LYS A 313 0.95 1.98 5.69
CA LYS A 313 -0.31 1.42 6.24
C LYS A 313 -0.55 0.00 5.74
N ASP A 314 -0.28 -0.28 4.48
CA ASP A 314 -0.42 -1.63 3.90
C ASP A 314 0.65 -2.59 4.46
N ALA A 315 1.87 -2.09 4.68
CA ALA A 315 2.96 -2.85 5.28
C ALA A 315 2.76 -3.16 6.78
N THR A 316 1.99 -2.36 7.50
CA THR A 316 1.66 -2.59 8.93
C THR A 316 0.52 -3.60 9.14
N ASN A 317 -0.15 -4.05 8.10
CA ASN A 317 -1.05 -5.19 8.17
C ASN A 317 -0.24 -6.49 8.34
N VAL A 318 0.23 -6.71 9.57
CA VAL A 318 0.93 -7.93 9.96
C VAL A 318 -0.05 -9.09 9.89
N GLU A 319 0.10 -9.97 8.90
CA GLU A 319 -0.65 -11.22 8.86
C GLU A 319 -0.21 -12.12 10.02
N HIS A 320 -1.18 -12.50 10.84
CA HIS A 320 -0.99 -13.42 11.96
C HIS A 320 -1.34 -14.83 11.50
N GLU A 321 -0.34 -15.72 11.41
CA GLU A 321 -0.61 -17.14 11.21
C GLU A 321 -1.24 -17.73 12.47
N GLU A 322 -2.47 -18.19 12.37
CA GLU A 322 -3.17 -18.84 13.47
C GLU A 322 -2.77 -20.32 13.58
N LEU A 323 -2.16 -20.69 14.71
CA LEU A 323 -1.68 -22.04 14.97
C LEU A 323 -2.68 -22.91 15.75
N TYR A 324 -3.87 -22.39 16.11
CA TYR A 324 -4.83 -23.09 16.96
C TYR A 324 -5.29 -24.43 16.38
N HIS A 325 -5.35 -24.56 15.05
CA HIS A 325 -5.77 -25.79 14.38
C HIS A 325 -4.91 -26.99 14.79
N ARG A 326 -3.59 -26.82 14.94
CA ARG A 326 -2.66 -27.88 15.33
C ARG A 326 -3.01 -28.40 16.72
N PHE A 327 -3.28 -27.51 17.68
CA PHE A 327 -3.62 -27.86 19.05
C PHE A 327 -4.99 -28.54 19.14
N ILE A 328 -5.97 -28.09 18.37
CA ILE A 328 -7.31 -28.70 18.33
C ILE A 328 -7.26 -30.12 17.76
N TRP A 329 -6.52 -30.34 16.67
CA TRP A 329 -6.39 -31.71 16.12
C TRP A 329 -5.75 -32.68 17.10
N TRP A 330 -4.69 -32.28 17.79
CA TRP A 330 -4.06 -33.10 18.83
C TRP A 330 -4.99 -33.36 20.02
N ALA A 331 -5.75 -32.34 20.45
CA ALA A 331 -6.75 -32.50 21.50
C ALA A 331 -7.83 -33.52 21.12
N LEU A 332 -8.33 -33.48 19.89
CA LEU A 332 -9.35 -34.37 19.38
C LEU A 332 -8.83 -35.83 19.27
N LEU A 333 -7.58 -35.97 18.83
CA LEU A 333 -6.91 -37.28 18.78
C LEU A 333 -6.77 -37.90 20.18
N LEU A 334 -6.37 -37.09 21.18
CA LEU A 334 -6.27 -37.58 22.57
C LEU A 334 -7.65 -37.91 23.17
N LEU A 335 -8.72 -37.14 22.85
CA LEU A 335 -10.09 -37.43 23.28
C LEU A 335 -10.59 -38.76 22.68
N THR A 336 -10.35 -39.00 21.40
CA THR A 336 -10.71 -40.29 20.75
C THR A 336 -9.92 -41.44 21.34
N LEU A 337 -8.63 -41.29 21.58
CA LEU A 337 -7.78 -42.28 22.23
C LEU A 337 -8.29 -42.61 23.65
N GLN A 338 -8.64 -41.58 24.42
CA GLN A 338 -9.21 -41.75 25.75
C GLN A 338 -10.53 -42.52 25.73
N GLY A 339 -11.39 -42.24 24.74
CA GLY A 339 -12.65 -42.98 24.55
C GLY A 339 -12.41 -44.47 24.24
N ILE A 340 -11.47 -44.75 23.34
CA ILE A 340 -11.09 -46.12 22.98
C ILE A 340 -10.51 -46.88 24.19
N LEU A 341 -9.56 -46.25 24.94
CA LEU A 341 -8.99 -46.85 26.14
C LEU A 341 -10.05 -47.21 27.19
N ARG A 342 -11.05 -46.36 27.38
CA ARG A 342 -12.16 -46.64 28.31
C ARG A 342 -13.12 -47.72 27.80
N ALA A 343 -13.38 -47.77 26.51
CA ALA A 343 -14.33 -48.69 25.91
C ALA A 343 -13.76 -50.12 25.79
N THR A 344 -12.42 -50.24 25.61
CA THR A 344 -11.76 -51.51 25.31
C THR A 344 -10.94 -52.05 26.48
N ILE A 345 -9.75 -51.53 26.73
CA ILE A 345 -8.72 -52.10 27.62
C ILE A 345 -9.04 -51.90 29.10
N LEU A 346 -9.58 -50.73 29.46
CA LEU A 346 -9.82 -50.31 30.82
C LEU A 346 -11.32 -50.19 31.16
N ARG A 347 -12.13 -51.00 30.50
CA ARG A 347 -13.57 -51.11 30.79
C ARG A 347 -13.77 -51.56 32.22
N LYS A 348 -14.40 -50.72 33.03
CA LYS A 348 -14.85 -51.07 34.37
C LYS A 348 -16.15 -51.85 34.19
N PHE A 349 -16.16 -53.14 34.56
CA PHE A 349 -17.41 -53.83 34.74
C PHE A 349 -18.08 -53.32 36.02
N PRO A 350 -19.41 -53.13 36.01
CA PRO A 350 -20.15 -52.66 37.16
C PRO A 350 -20.08 -53.65 38.35
#